data_685245c07a4a13742b01d9e5694ce67e
#
_entry.id   685245c07a4a13742b01d9e5694ce67e
#
_cell.length_a   1.000
_cell.length_b   1.000
_cell.length_c   1.000
_cell.angle_alpha   90.00
_cell.angle_beta   90.00
_cell.angle_gamma   90.00
#
_symmetry.space_group_name_H-M   'P 1'
#
loop_
_entity.id
_entity.type
_entity.pdbx_description
1 polymer ?
#
loop_
_entity_poly.entity_id
_entity_poly.type
_entity_poly.pdbx_seq_one_letter_code
_entity_poly.pdbx_strand_id
1 'polypeptide(L)'
;MNYIVIVAGGKGERMGNEVPKQFLLIGEKPILMHTIERFHEYDKTLKIILVLPEEQQNLWKELCSKYSFTIEHQIVNGGTTRFESSLNGLSQIPEGNDGLVGIHDGVRPFVSVNTIKRCYDEAQLTCAAIPVMPLTESLRIVEKNGNSKSVERANYYNVQTPQVFNIMMAKMAFAQPYQESFTDDATVMEQFGCKISLVEGNQENIKITTPLDLKLAEILINEKQPKD
;
A
#
# COMPACT_ATOMS: atom_id res chain seq x y z
N MET A 1 -2.61 18.87 7.14
CA MET A 1 -2.62 17.62 7.95
C MET A 1 -2.44 16.46 7.01
N ASN A 2 -1.59 15.47 7.35
CA ASN A 2 -1.31 14.33 6.47
C ASN A 2 -2.14 13.09 6.81
N TYR A 3 -2.38 12.26 5.80
CA TYR A 3 -3.22 11.06 5.88
C TYR A 3 -2.51 9.86 5.26
N ILE A 4 -2.91 8.68 5.69
CA ILE A 4 -2.62 7.40 5.03
C ILE A 4 -3.91 6.63 4.84
N VAL A 5 -4.20 6.23 3.61
CA VAL A 5 -5.27 5.30 3.25
C VAL A 5 -4.65 3.91 3.09
N ILE A 6 -5.00 3.00 3.97
CA ILE A 6 -4.52 1.61 3.92
C ILE A 6 -5.61 0.76 3.28
N VAL A 7 -5.36 0.27 2.05
CA VAL A 7 -6.31 -0.55 1.30
C VAL A 7 -6.08 -2.03 1.60
N ALA A 8 -7.05 -2.67 2.20
CA ALA A 8 -6.97 -4.07 2.65
C ALA A 8 -8.18 -4.93 2.18
N GLY A 9 -8.66 -4.67 0.95
CA GLY A 9 -9.87 -5.29 0.39
C GLY A 9 -9.67 -6.58 -0.40
N GLY A 10 -8.46 -7.14 -0.46
CA GLY A 10 -8.20 -8.33 -1.30
C GLY A 10 -8.85 -9.60 -0.75
N LYS A 11 -9.63 -10.31 -1.58
CA LYS A 11 -10.29 -11.58 -1.21
C LYS A 11 -9.33 -12.74 -0.90
N GLY A 12 -8.03 -12.59 -1.17
CA GLY A 12 -7.02 -13.61 -0.82
C GLY A 12 -7.14 -14.96 -1.55
N GLU A 13 -7.88 -15.04 -2.66
CA GLU A 13 -8.19 -16.28 -3.40
C GLU A 13 -6.95 -17.15 -3.70
N ARG A 14 -5.80 -16.52 -3.94
CA ARG A 14 -4.51 -17.20 -4.21
C ARG A 14 -3.89 -17.86 -2.98
N MET A 15 -4.37 -17.57 -1.78
CA MET A 15 -3.84 -18.12 -0.52
C MET A 15 -4.58 -19.39 -0.09
N GLY A 16 -5.77 -19.69 -0.65
CA GLY A 16 -6.56 -20.88 -0.34
C GLY A 16 -7.05 -20.98 1.12
N ASN A 17 -7.00 -19.91 1.89
CA ASN A 17 -7.40 -19.86 3.29
C ASN A 17 -8.82 -19.31 3.46
N GLU A 18 -9.54 -19.83 4.44
CA GLU A 18 -10.84 -19.28 4.85
C GLU A 18 -10.74 -17.89 5.47
N VAL A 19 -9.58 -17.57 6.08
CA VAL A 19 -9.30 -16.25 6.68
C VAL A 19 -8.71 -15.32 5.63
N PRO A 20 -9.23 -14.08 5.47
CA PRO A 20 -8.65 -13.09 4.57
C PRO A 20 -7.17 -12.84 4.88
N LYS A 21 -6.33 -12.77 3.83
CA LYS A 21 -4.86 -12.74 3.96
C LYS A 21 -4.31 -11.64 4.87
N GLN A 22 -4.97 -10.47 4.91
CA GLN A 22 -4.58 -9.34 5.76
C GLN A 22 -4.71 -9.63 7.26
N PHE A 23 -5.48 -10.65 7.62
CA PHE A 23 -5.68 -11.11 9.00
C PHE A 23 -4.87 -12.36 9.35
N LEU A 24 -4.13 -12.92 8.39
CA LEU A 24 -3.17 -13.98 8.70
C LEU A 24 -2.09 -13.45 9.65
N LEU A 25 -1.62 -14.32 10.52
CA LEU A 25 -0.59 -13.95 11.49
C LEU A 25 0.79 -13.98 10.83
N ILE A 26 1.64 -13.05 11.22
CA ILE A 26 3.10 -13.11 11.10
C ILE A 26 3.66 -12.82 12.49
N GLY A 27 4.46 -13.75 13.03
CA GLY A 27 4.73 -13.77 14.45
C GLY A 27 3.43 -13.87 15.25
N GLU A 28 3.22 -12.95 16.19
CA GLU A 28 2.10 -13.01 17.12
C GLU A 28 0.88 -12.16 16.76
N LYS A 29 0.93 -11.40 15.63
CA LYS A 29 -0.11 -10.42 15.25
C LYS A 29 -0.54 -10.55 13.78
N PRO A 30 -1.78 -10.12 13.44
CA PRO A 30 -2.23 -9.99 12.06
C PRO A 30 -1.33 -9.09 11.22
N ILE A 31 -1.10 -9.44 9.95
CA ILE A 31 -0.34 -8.66 8.97
C ILE A 31 -0.76 -7.19 8.98
N LEU A 32 -2.07 -6.93 8.98
CA LEU A 32 -2.61 -5.58 8.91
C LEU A 32 -2.24 -4.73 10.14
N MET A 33 -2.11 -5.31 11.33
CA MET A 33 -1.68 -4.60 12.52
C MET A 33 -0.23 -4.12 12.38
N HIS A 34 0.66 -5.00 11.90
CA HIS A 34 2.04 -4.60 11.60
C HIS A 34 2.11 -3.47 10.57
N THR A 35 1.25 -3.52 9.54
CA THR A 35 1.19 -2.44 8.54
C THR A 35 0.79 -1.12 9.17
N ILE A 36 -0.26 -1.09 9.98
CA ILE A 36 -0.72 0.14 10.66
C ILE A 36 0.35 0.67 11.62
N GLU A 37 1.02 -0.22 12.37
CA GLU A 37 2.10 0.15 13.29
C GLU A 37 3.25 0.88 12.60
N ARG A 38 3.60 0.53 11.34
CA ARG A 38 4.66 1.23 10.59
C ARG A 38 4.36 2.70 10.36
N PHE A 39 3.11 3.04 10.04
CA PHE A 39 2.69 4.41 9.82
C PHE A 39 2.56 5.18 11.14
N HIS A 40 2.08 4.54 12.19
CA HIS A 40 2.04 5.14 13.51
C HIS A 40 3.44 5.39 14.10
N GLU A 41 4.41 4.52 13.79
CA GLU A 41 5.81 4.72 14.16
C GLU A 41 6.44 5.90 13.39
N TYR A 42 6.09 6.06 12.11
CA TYR A 42 6.55 7.19 11.31
C TYR A 42 6.07 8.53 11.85
N ASP A 43 4.77 8.65 12.12
CA ASP A 43 4.16 9.86 12.66
C ASP A 43 2.88 9.52 13.45
N LYS A 44 2.91 9.75 14.77
CA LYS A 44 1.76 9.50 15.65
C LYS A 44 0.56 10.44 15.38
N THR A 45 0.78 11.54 14.66
CA THR A 45 -0.29 12.51 14.30
C THR A 45 -0.91 12.21 12.94
N LEU A 46 -0.31 11.28 12.17
CA LEU A 46 -0.81 10.85 10.87
C LEU A 46 -2.22 10.26 11.00
N LYS A 47 -3.17 10.76 10.23
CA LYS A 47 -4.53 10.24 10.23
C LYS A 47 -4.63 8.99 9.38
N ILE A 48 -5.03 7.88 10.01
CA ILE A 48 -5.10 6.56 9.38
C ILE A 48 -6.54 6.27 8.97
N ILE A 49 -6.75 6.00 7.68
CA ILE A 49 -8.02 5.55 7.11
C ILE A 49 -7.81 4.14 6.59
N LEU A 50 -8.50 3.18 7.21
CA LEU A 50 -8.44 1.77 6.84
C LEU A 50 -9.64 1.41 5.97
N VAL A 51 -9.37 0.95 4.75
CA VAL A 51 -10.41 0.54 3.81
C VAL A 51 -10.50 -0.99 3.81
N LEU A 52 -11.64 -1.51 4.27
CA LEU A 52 -11.96 -2.93 4.38
C LEU A 52 -13.30 -3.25 3.70
N PRO A 53 -13.47 -4.45 3.13
CA PRO A 53 -14.80 -4.97 2.78
C PRO A 53 -15.72 -4.95 4.01
N GLU A 54 -16.99 -4.63 3.81
CA GLU A 54 -17.96 -4.49 4.89
C GLU A 54 -18.06 -5.75 5.73
N GLU A 55 -18.09 -6.91 5.08
CA GLU A 55 -18.17 -8.24 5.72
C GLU A 55 -16.95 -8.58 6.59
N GLN A 56 -15.83 -7.87 6.45
CA GLN A 56 -14.60 -8.12 7.20
C GLN A 56 -14.42 -7.17 8.40
N GLN A 57 -15.21 -6.11 8.49
CA GLN A 57 -15.03 -5.09 9.52
C GLN A 57 -15.32 -5.59 10.94
N ASN A 58 -16.30 -6.48 11.10
CA ASN A 58 -16.59 -7.06 12.40
C ASN A 58 -15.44 -7.95 12.89
N LEU A 59 -14.93 -8.82 12.01
CA LEU A 59 -13.74 -9.62 12.33
C LEU A 59 -12.54 -8.74 12.71
N TRP A 60 -12.33 -7.63 12.00
CA TRP A 60 -11.26 -6.69 12.33
C TRP A 60 -11.42 -6.09 13.73
N LYS A 61 -12.63 -5.67 14.10
CA LYS A 61 -12.92 -5.13 15.46
C LYS A 61 -12.68 -6.17 16.55
N GLU A 62 -13.07 -7.43 16.31
CA GLU A 62 -12.79 -8.56 17.22
C GLU A 62 -11.29 -8.79 17.39
N LEU A 63 -10.53 -8.75 16.28
CA LEU A 63 -9.08 -8.88 16.32
C LEU A 63 -8.43 -7.71 17.08
N CYS A 64 -8.87 -6.46 16.85
CA CYS A 64 -8.39 -5.31 17.61
C CYS A 64 -8.60 -5.49 19.12
N SER A 65 -9.78 -5.97 19.52
CA SER A 65 -10.06 -6.27 20.93
C SER A 65 -9.16 -7.39 21.45
N LYS A 66 -9.05 -8.50 20.72
CA LYS A 66 -8.25 -9.67 21.09
C LYS A 66 -6.77 -9.34 21.32
N TYR A 67 -6.21 -8.48 20.46
CA TYR A 67 -4.79 -8.11 20.52
C TYR A 67 -4.53 -6.79 21.25
N SER A 68 -5.56 -6.20 21.90
CA SER A 68 -5.47 -4.89 22.57
C SER A 68 -4.88 -3.82 21.64
N PHE A 69 -5.27 -3.83 20.37
CA PHE A 69 -4.78 -2.91 19.36
C PHE A 69 -5.49 -1.56 19.46
N THR A 70 -4.78 -0.54 19.95
CA THR A 70 -5.34 0.77 20.35
C THR A 70 -4.95 1.92 19.40
N ILE A 71 -4.20 1.66 18.33
CA ILE A 71 -3.86 2.69 17.34
C ILE A 71 -5.15 3.20 16.69
N GLU A 72 -5.43 4.49 16.84
CA GLU A 72 -6.63 5.13 16.31
C GLU A 72 -6.63 5.10 14.78
N HIS A 73 -7.72 4.62 14.17
CA HIS A 73 -7.94 4.62 12.73
C HIS A 73 -9.43 4.62 12.39
N GLN A 74 -9.77 5.29 11.29
CA GLN A 74 -11.12 5.29 10.74
C GLN A 74 -11.30 4.10 9.82
N ILE A 75 -12.40 3.32 9.96
CA ILE A 75 -12.74 2.21 9.07
C ILE A 75 -13.74 2.69 8.02
N VAL A 76 -13.50 2.32 6.76
CA VAL A 76 -14.30 2.70 5.59
C VAL A 76 -14.57 1.47 4.72
N ASN A 77 -15.74 1.44 4.09
CA ASN A 77 -16.08 0.35 3.16
C ASN A 77 -15.20 0.37 1.91
N GLY A 78 -14.69 -0.80 1.53
CA GLY A 78 -14.03 -1.01 0.25
C GLY A 78 -15.00 -0.91 -0.93
N GLY A 79 -14.44 -0.77 -2.13
CA GLY A 79 -15.17 -0.87 -3.39
C GLY A 79 -14.94 -2.22 -4.08
N THR A 80 -15.49 -2.37 -5.29
CA THR A 80 -15.32 -3.59 -6.10
C THR A 80 -13.94 -3.70 -6.72
N THR A 81 -13.27 -2.56 -6.89
CA THR A 81 -11.91 -2.44 -7.42
C THR A 81 -10.96 -1.80 -6.40
N ARG A 82 -9.64 -1.90 -6.65
CA ARG A 82 -8.65 -1.19 -5.86
C ARG A 82 -8.82 0.34 -6.00
N PHE A 83 -9.12 0.82 -7.20
CA PHE A 83 -9.42 2.22 -7.48
C PHE A 83 -10.59 2.73 -6.63
N GLU A 84 -11.72 2.03 -6.63
CA GLU A 84 -12.89 2.42 -5.81
C GLU A 84 -12.58 2.39 -4.32
N SER A 85 -11.79 1.42 -3.87
CA SER A 85 -11.35 1.35 -2.47
C SER A 85 -10.48 2.56 -2.10
N SER A 86 -9.54 2.96 -2.96
CA SER A 86 -8.73 4.17 -2.77
C SER A 86 -9.60 5.42 -2.78
N LEU A 87 -10.56 5.54 -3.71
CA LEU A 87 -11.51 6.64 -3.79
C LEU A 87 -12.36 6.75 -2.52
N ASN A 88 -12.88 5.63 -2.01
CA ASN A 88 -13.67 5.61 -0.78
C ASN A 88 -12.86 6.11 0.42
N GLY A 89 -11.59 5.72 0.51
CA GLY A 89 -10.68 6.24 1.54
C GLY A 89 -10.41 7.74 1.39
N LEU A 90 -10.11 8.19 0.18
CA LEU A 90 -9.85 9.61 -0.13
C LEU A 90 -11.06 10.51 0.17
N SER A 91 -12.28 10.00 -0.05
CA SER A 91 -13.52 10.74 0.20
C SER A 91 -13.75 11.10 1.68
N GLN A 92 -13.08 10.39 2.60
CA GLN A 92 -13.17 10.67 4.04
C GLN A 92 -12.30 11.84 4.49
N ILE A 93 -11.38 12.29 3.64
CA ILE A 93 -10.52 13.43 3.97
C ILE A 93 -11.35 14.71 3.77
N PRO A 94 -11.46 15.60 4.79
CA PRO A 94 -12.23 16.82 4.69
C PRO A 94 -11.78 17.71 3.52
N GLU A 95 -12.75 18.41 2.91
CA GLU A 95 -12.46 19.41 1.88
C GLU A 95 -11.58 20.54 2.42
N GLY A 96 -10.80 21.16 1.53
CA GLY A 96 -9.91 22.26 1.90
C GLY A 96 -8.63 21.82 2.63
N ASN A 97 -8.36 20.53 2.75
CA ASN A 97 -7.11 20.02 3.29
C ASN A 97 -6.02 20.06 2.20
N ASP A 98 -4.94 20.79 2.44
CA ASP A 98 -3.81 21.01 1.54
C ASP A 98 -2.59 20.09 1.85
N GLY A 99 -2.76 19.14 2.75
CA GLY A 99 -1.72 18.19 3.12
C GLY A 99 -1.45 17.10 2.08
N LEU A 100 -0.80 16.04 2.54
CA LEU A 100 -0.46 14.87 1.74
C LEU A 100 -1.27 13.65 2.18
N VAL A 101 -1.55 12.77 1.23
CA VAL A 101 -2.14 11.45 1.47
C VAL A 101 -1.28 10.37 0.84
N GLY A 102 -0.88 9.39 1.64
CA GLY A 102 -0.34 8.14 1.13
C GLY A 102 -1.46 7.13 0.87
N ILE A 103 -1.30 6.27 -0.14
CA ILE A 103 -2.16 5.10 -0.35
C ILE A 103 -1.26 3.87 -0.28
N HIS A 104 -1.62 2.92 0.58
CA HIS A 104 -0.75 1.77 0.90
C HIS A 104 -1.50 0.45 0.91
N ASP A 105 -0.84 -0.60 0.43
CA ASP A 105 -1.37 -1.96 0.49
C ASP A 105 -1.32 -2.49 1.93
N GLY A 106 -2.47 -2.87 2.50
CA GLY A 106 -2.57 -3.41 3.87
C GLY A 106 -1.80 -4.71 4.14
N VAL A 107 -1.23 -5.32 3.09
CA VAL A 107 -0.42 -6.53 3.14
C VAL A 107 1.07 -6.29 2.84
N ARG A 108 1.56 -5.07 3.12
CA ARG A 108 3.00 -4.72 3.09
C ARG A 108 3.49 -4.26 4.47
N PRO A 109 3.64 -5.17 5.43
CA PRO A 109 3.95 -4.83 6.83
C PRO A 109 5.40 -4.38 7.07
N PHE A 110 6.27 -4.48 6.05
CA PHE A 110 7.70 -4.24 6.22
C PHE A 110 8.20 -2.95 5.53
N VAL A 111 7.29 -2.04 5.17
CA VAL A 111 7.71 -0.72 4.71
C VAL A 111 8.53 -0.05 5.82
N SER A 112 9.72 0.45 5.48
CA SER A 112 10.58 1.11 6.46
C SER A 112 10.09 2.55 6.73
N VAL A 113 10.27 3.02 7.96
CA VAL A 113 9.99 4.42 8.34
C VAL A 113 10.74 5.39 7.42
N ASN A 114 11.97 5.05 7.02
CA ASN A 114 12.75 5.86 6.09
C ASN A 114 12.14 5.90 4.68
N THR A 115 11.58 4.79 4.19
CA THR A 115 10.86 4.78 2.90
C THR A 115 9.61 5.64 2.98
N ILE A 116 8.81 5.51 4.05
CA ILE A 116 7.63 6.36 4.26
C ILE A 116 8.06 7.84 4.26
N LYS A 117 9.07 8.17 5.05
CA LYS A 117 9.59 9.54 5.13
C LYS A 117 10.00 10.09 3.77
N ARG A 118 10.79 9.34 2.98
CA ARG A 118 11.21 9.78 1.62
C ARG A 118 10.01 10.06 0.73
N CYS A 119 8.96 9.23 0.76
CA CYS A 119 7.77 9.44 -0.04
C CYS A 119 7.03 10.74 0.35
N TYR A 120 6.85 11.00 1.65
CA TYR A 120 6.17 12.23 2.09
C TYR A 120 7.03 13.48 1.85
N ASP A 121 8.33 13.42 2.11
CA ASP A 121 9.24 14.55 1.87
C ASP A 121 9.28 14.91 0.38
N GLU A 122 9.41 13.93 -0.52
CA GLU A 122 9.44 14.17 -1.95
C GLU A 122 8.09 14.67 -2.48
N ALA A 123 6.99 14.08 -2.04
CA ALA A 123 5.64 14.52 -2.43
C ALA A 123 5.33 15.94 -1.95
N GLN A 124 5.93 16.39 -0.84
CA GLN A 124 5.81 17.79 -0.39
C GLN A 124 6.42 18.77 -1.41
N LEU A 125 7.44 18.35 -2.15
CA LEU A 125 8.14 19.17 -3.14
C LEU A 125 7.53 19.05 -4.53
N THR A 126 7.06 17.85 -4.90
CA THR A 126 6.69 17.49 -6.27
C THR A 126 5.22 17.16 -6.47
N CYS A 127 4.44 17.15 -5.38
CA CYS A 127 3.02 16.78 -5.31
C CYS A 127 2.73 15.28 -5.50
N ALA A 128 3.66 14.47 -5.98
CA ALA A 128 3.46 13.02 -6.19
C ALA A 128 4.77 12.25 -6.12
N ALA A 129 4.87 11.27 -5.23
CA ALA A 129 6.05 10.42 -5.07
C ALA A 129 5.69 8.98 -4.76
N ILE A 130 6.44 8.04 -5.36
CA ILE A 130 6.27 6.61 -5.15
C ILE A 130 7.61 5.91 -4.88
N PRO A 131 7.65 4.90 -4.00
CA PRO A 131 8.87 4.14 -3.76
C PRO A 131 9.04 3.06 -4.82
N VAL A 132 10.29 2.91 -5.28
CA VAL A 132 10.63 1.93 -6.30
C VAL A 132 11.90 1.16 -5.95
N MET A 133 12.02 -0.06 -6.47
CA MET A 133 13.22 -0.87 -6.38
C MET A 133 13.69 -1.26 -7.78
N PRO A 134 15.00 -1.15 -8.09
CA PRO A 134 15.52 -1.59 -9.38
C PRO A 134 15.29 -3.09 -9.56
N LEU A 135 15.02 -3.51 -10.80
CA LEU A 135 14.92 -4.92 -11.12
C LEU A 135 16.30 -5.60 -11.11
N THR A 136 16.36 -6.77 -10.47
CA THR A 136 17.57 -7.61 -10.42
C THR A 136 17.57 -8.67 -11.50
N GLU A 137 16.41 -9.15 -11.92
CA GLU A 137 16.23 -10.21 -12.90
C GLU A 137 16.30 -9.69 -14.34
N SER A 138 16.70 -10.58 -15.28
CA SER A 138 16.66 -10.28 -16.71
C SER A 138 15.20 -10.28 -17.21
N LEU A 139 14.83 -9.27 -17.99
CA LEU A 139 13.49 -9.13 -18.56
C LEU A 139 13.45 -9.39 -20.07
N ARG A 140 12.32 -9.87 -20.52
CA ARG A 140 11.99 -10.00 -21.94
C ARG A 140 10.59 -9.45 -22.23
N ILE A 141 10.46 -8.68 -23.31
CA ILE A 141 9.13 -8.38 -23.87
C ILE A 141 8.75 -9.56 -24.75
N VAL A 142 7.52 -10.07 -24.56
CA VAL A 142 6.92 -11.12 -25.37
C VAL A 142 5.85 -10.49 -26.26
N GLU A 143 5.99 -10.68 -27.58
CA GLU A 143 5.03 -10.19 -28.57
C GLU A 143 3.85 -11.16 -28.70
N LYS A 144 2.72 -10.68 -29.26
CA LYS A 144 1.51 -11.51 -29.46
C LYS A 144 1.75 -12.76 -30.32
N ASN A 145 2.74 -12.73 -31.21
CA ASN A 145 3.14 -13.86 -32.08
C ASN A 145 4.04 -14.89 -31.37
N GLY A 146 4.35 -14.70 -30.07
CA GLY A 146 5.23 -15.55 -29.27
C GLY A 146 6.72 -15.20 -29.36
N ASN A 147 7.13 -14.30 -30.23
CA ASN A 147 8.51 -13.81 -30.29
C ASN A 147 8.85 -13.01 -29.03
N SER A 148 10.11 -13.01 -28.66
CA SER A 148 10.56 -12.23 -27.52
C SER A 148 11.91 -11.57 -27.77
N LYS A 149 12.10 -10.42 -27.09
CA LYS A 149 13.38 -9.69 -27.10
C LYS A 149 13.76 -9.27 -25.68
N SER A 150 15.06 -9.23 -25.41
CA SER A 150 15.57 -8.67 -24.14
C SER A 150 15.30 -7.18 -24.07
N VAL A 151 15.14 -6.66 -22.84
CA VAL A 151 15.05 -5.23 -22.57
C VAL A 151 16.18 -4.82 -21.63
N GLU A 152 16.56 -3.55 -21.69
CA GLU A 152 17.55 -2.98 -20.78
C GLU A 152 16.92 -2.81 -19.39
N ARG A 153 17.20 -3.75 -18.47
CA ARG A 153 16.58 -3.80 -17.14
C ARG A 153 16.84 -2.53 -16.30
N ALA A 154 17.90 -1.79 -16.58
CA ALA A 154 18.21 -0.54 -15.86
C ALA A 154 17.10 0.51 -15.97
N ASN A 155 16.22 0.41 -16.96
CA ASN A 155 15.09 1.30 -17.19
C ASN A 155 13.80 0.84 -16.51
N TYR A 156 13.83 -0.26 -15.75
CA TYR A 156 12.64 -0.86 -15.15
C TYR A 156 12.78 -0.99 -13.63
N TYR A 157 11.70 -0.67 -12.94
CA TYR A 157 11.64 -0.70 -11.48
C TYR A 157 10.39 -1.42 -11.01
N ASN A 158 10.51 -2.12 -9.89
CA ASN A 158 9.36 -2.61 -9.13
C ASN A 158 8.78 -1.47 -8.33
N VAL A 159 7.49 -1.17 -8.55
CA VAL A 159 6.77 -0.15 -7.79
C VAL A 159 6.29 -0.73 -6.47
N GLN A 160 6.45 0.06 -5.42
CA GLN A 160 5.96 -0.28 -4.08
C GLN A 160 4.93 0.77 -3.60
N THR A 161 4.47 0.62 -2.38
CA THR A 161 3.65 1.59 -1.64
C THR A 161 4.32 1.91 -0.29
N PRO A 162 4.03 3.07 0.34
CA PRO A 162 2.95 4.01 0.04
C PRO A 162 3.22 4.85 -1.21
N GLN A 163 2.19 5.12 -1.99
CA GLN A 163 2.20 6.11 -3.05
C GLN A 163 1.62 7.40 -2.47
N VAL A 164 2.40 8.47 -2.44
CA VAL A 164 2.05 9.69 -1.69
C VAL A 164 1.79 10.84 -2.65
N PHE A 165 0.67 11.54 -2.41
CA PHE A 165 0.17 12.58 -3.29
C PHE A 165 -0.33 13.79 -2.50
N ASN A 166 -0.34 14.97 -3.14
CA ASN A 166 -1.12 16.10 -2.64
C ASN A 166 -2.60 15.72 -2.60
N ILE A 167 -3.29 16.00 -1.49
CA ILE A 167 -4.68 15.57 -1.25
C ILE A 167 -5.63 16.12 -2.31
N MET A 168 -5.53 17.39 -2.63
CA MET A 168 -6.44 18.02 -3.61
C MET A 168 -6.25 17.42 -5.00
N MET A 169 -5.01 17.22 -5.43
CA MET A 169 -4.70 16.60 -6.72
C MET A 169 -5.17 15.14 -6.77
N ALA A 170 -4.97 14.37 -5.68
CA ALA A 170 -5.45 13.01 -5.60
C ALA A 170 -6.98 12.92 -5.71
N LYS A 171 -7.71 13.76 -4.98
CA LYS A 171 -9.18 13.82 -5.08
C LYS A 171 -9.65 14.15 -6.49
N MET A 172 -9.01 15.10 -7.17
CA MET A 172 -9.34 15.46 -8.56
C MET A 172 -9.02 14.30 -9.52
N ALA A 173 -7.88 13.66 -9.37
CA ALA A 173 -7.49 12.52 -10.20
C ALA A 173 -8.42 11.33 -10.01
N PHE A 174 -8.82 11.01 -8.80
CA PHE A 174 -9.76 9.92 -8.51
C PHE A 174 -11.23 10.25 -8.82
N ALA A 175 -11.57 11.48 -9.18
CA ALA A 175 -12.88 11.83 -9.74
C ALA A 175 -13.04 11.43 -11.22
N GLN A 176 -11.97 10.98 -11.89
CA GLN A 176 -12.01 10.42 -13.25
C GLN A 176 -12.82 9.11 -13.28
N PRO A 177 -13.47 8.79 -14.43
CA PRO A 177 -14.04 7.45 -14.61
C PRO A 177 -12.96 6.36 -14.51
N TYR A 178 -13.31 5.25 -13.84
CA TYR A 178 -12.43 4.08 -13.77
C TYR A 178 -12.03 3.57 -15.15
N GLN A 179 -10.77 3.16 -15.29
CA GLN A 179 -10.22 2.52 -16.49
C GLN A 179 -9.45 1.26 -16.08
N GLU A 180 -9.52 0.20 -16.90
CA GLU A 180 -8.79 -1.06 -16.66
C GLU A 180 -7.26 -0.87 -16.66
N SER A 181 -6.77 0.21 -17.28
CA SER A 181 -5.35 0.59 -17.25
C SER A 181 -4.86 1.12 -15.91
N PHE A 182 -5.76 1.39 -14.97
CA PHE A 182 -5.38 1.84 -13.62
C PHE A 182 -4.88 0.66 -12.78
N THR A 183 -3.60 0.33 -12.94
CA THR A 183 -2.96 -0.79 -12.24
C THR A 183 -2.56 -0.46 -10.81
N ASP A 184 -2.33 0.82 -10.52
CA ASP A 184 -2.01 1.37 -9.20
C ASP A 184 -2.48 2.84 -9.07
N ASP A 185 -2.22 3.49 -7.92
CA ASP A 185 -2.66 4.86 -7.71
C ASP A 185 -1.85 5.88 -8.53
N ALA A 186 -0.58 5.57 -8.81
CA ALA A 186 0.27 6.41 -9.65
C ALA A 186 -0.26 6.51 -11.08
N THR A 187 -0.75 5.41 -11.68
CA THR A 187 -1.33 5.43 -13.02
C THR A 187 -2.59 6.29 -13.10
N VAL A 188 -3.37 6.39 -12.02
CA VAL A 188 -4.51 7.32 -11.93
C VAL A 188 -4.04 8.78 -11.98
N MET A 189 -2.97 9.09 -11.23
CA MET A 189 -2.38 10.43 -11.21
C MET A 189 -1.74 10.80 -12.55
N GLU A 190 -1.04 9.87 -13.19
CA GLU A 190 -0.43 10.07 -14.52
C GLU A 190 -1.49 10.34 -15.59
N GLN A 191 -2.60 9.61 -15.58
CA GLN A 191 -3.72 9.85 -16.49
C GLN A 191 -4.37 11.23 -16.27
N PHE A 192 -4.34 11.74 -15.04
CA PHE A 192 -4.76 13.11 -14.72
C PHE A 192 -3.75 14.18 -15.17
N GLY A 193 -2.55 13.76 -15.61
CA GLY A 193 -1.47 14.66 -16.06
C GLY A 193 -0.42 15.00 -15.01
N CYS A 194 -0.40 14.30 -13.88
CA CYS A 194 0.62 14.49 -12.86
C CYS A 194 1.93 13.78 -13.23
N LYS A 195 3.04 14.44 -12.98
CA LYS A 195 4.36 13.80 -13.05
C LYS A 195 4.64 13.08 -11.72
N ILE A 196 5.10 11.84 -11.79
CA ILE A 196 5.42 11.03 -10.63
C ILE A 196 6.92 11.08 -10.34
N SER A 197 7.29 11.46 -9.12
CA SER A 197 8.68 11.37 -8.63
C SER A 197 8.94 9.98 -8.06
N LEU A 198 10.12 9.43 -8.37
CA LEU A 198 10.55 8.13 -7.87
C LEU A 198 11.49 8.33 -6.68
N VAL A 199 11.26 7.60 -5.59
CA VAL A 199 12.16 7.54 -4.44
C VAL A 199 12.60 6.10 -4.19
N GLU A 200 13.73 5.92 -3.51
CA GLU A 200 14.21 4.60 -3.15
C GLU A 200 13.26 3.93 -2.14
N GLY A 201 12.79 2.72 -2.46
CA GLY A 201 12.03 1.84 -1.58
C GLY A 201 12.90 1.10 -0.57
N ASN A 202 12.41 -0.04 -0.07
CA ASN A 202 13.22 -0.99 0.69
C ASN A 202 12.88 -2.42 0.27
N GLN A 203 13.89 -3.28 0.25
CA GLN A 203 13.78 -4.63 -0.30
C GLN A 203 12.78 -5.49 0.48
N GLU A 204 12.70 -5.30 1.80
CA GLU A 204 11.80 -6.03 2.69
C GLU A 204 10.32 -5.63 2.51
N ASN A 205 10.04 -4.51 1.84
CA ASN A 205 8.67 -4.03 1.59
C ASN A 205 7.93 -4.88 0.56
N ILE A 206 7.93 -6.19 0.79
CA ILE A 206 7.24 -7.17 -0.05
C ILE A 206 5.72 -7.06 0.12
N LYS A 207 4.99 -7.41 -0.93
CA LYS A 207 3.53 -7.57 -0.90
C LYS A 207 3.22 -9.04 -0.63
N ILE A 208 2.62 -9.35 0.52
CA ILE A 208 2.26 -10.73 0.88
C ILE A 208 1.05 -11.15 0.05
N THR A 209 1.27 -12.03 -0.94
CA THR A 209 0.25 -12.48 -1.91
C THR A 209 0.22 -13.99 -2.09
N THR A 210 1.29 -14.69 -1.71
CA THR A 210 1.45 -16.13 -1.85
C THR A 210 1.86 -16.78 -0.52
N PRO A 211 1.71 -18.11 -0.35
CA PRO A 211 2.23 -18.81 0.81
C PRO A 211 3.75 -18.67 1.00
N LEU A 212 4.51 -18.50 -0.09
CA LEU A 212 5.96 -18.26 0.00
C LEU A 212 6.26 -16.88 0.62
N ASP A 213 5.49 -15.85 0.23
CA ASP A 213 5.64 -14.51 0.81
C ASP A 213 5.36 -14.53 2.32
N LEU A 214 4.39 -15.35 2.76
CA LEU A 214 4.09 -15.50 4.19
C LEU A 214 5.24 -16.13 4.95
N LYS A 215 5.89 -17.18 4.40
CA LYS A 215 7.10 -17.78 5.00
C LYS A 215 8.26 -16.78 5.08
N LEU A 216 8.44 -15.99 4.03
CA LEU A 216 9.45 -14.92 4.04
C LEU A 216 9.13 -13.86 5.10
N ALA A 217 7.85 -13.50 5.23
CA ALA A 217 7.40 -12.56 6.26
C ALA A 217 7.68 -13.04 7.69
N GLU A 218 7.54 -14.36 7.97
CA GLU A 218 7.90 -14.96 9.25
C GLU A 218 9.41 -14.85 9.54
N ILE A 219 10.25 -14.99 8.53
CA ILE A 219 11.70 -14.80 8.69
C ILE A 219 11.99 -13.34 9.02
N LEU A 220 11.44 -12.42 8.23
CA LEU A 220 11.69 -10.98 8.38
C LEU A 220 11.23 -10.42 9.73
N ILE A 221 10.12 -10.92 10.29
CA ILE A 221 9.64 -10.45 11.60
C ILE A 221 10.54 -10.94 12.73
N ASN A 222 11.05 -12.17 12.63
CA ASN A 222 11.93 -12.77 13.63
C ASN A 222 13.35 -12.14 13.65
N GLU A 223 13.85 -11.67 12.49
CA GLU A 223 15.13 -10.95 12.41
C GLU A 223 15.08 -9.55 13.04
N LYS A 224 13.89 -8.94 13.13
CA LYS A 224 13.69 -7.62 13.77
C LYS A 224 13.52 -7.70 15.28
N GLN A 225 13.27 -8.89 15.85
CA GLN A 225 13.29 -9.07 17.29
C GLN A 225 14.73 -9.15 17.74
N PRO A 226 15.18 -8.35 18.76
CA PRO A 226 16.51 -8.56 19.34
C PRO A 226 16.60 -10.02 19.79
N LYS A 227 17.64 -10.71 19.35
CA LYS A 227 18.00 -11.99 19.93
C LYS A 227 18.55 -11.67 21.33
N ASP A 228 17.80 -12.05 22.37
CA ASP A 228 18.29 -12.05 23.74
C ASP A 228 19.57 -12.91 23.90
#